data_40d5eff1d2b5789dd2334b4b431e67c2
#
_entry.id   40d5eff1d2b5789dd2334b4b431e67c2
#
_cell.length_a   1.000
_cell.length_b   1.000
_cell.length_c   1.000
_cell.angle_alpha   90.00
_cell.angle_beta   90.00
_cell.angle_gamma   90.00
#
_symmetry.space_group_name_H-M   'P 1'
#
loop_
_entity.id
_entity.type
_entity.pdbx_description
1 polymer ?
#
loop_
_entity_poly.entity_id
_entity_poly.type
_entity_poly.pdbx_seq_one_letter_code
_entity_poly.pdbx_strand_id
1 'polypeptide(L)'
;MKWFNLKNYSFLFVMALAVAACGSDDNDSQGGSGEGQKEPNVNRNTAYTDAAATRIEVPHLQEGNSRFIVYRTNDKTFDKDGVNYCVEWDKDLKANRWSCYILTSRNVQGNEQRWSGGYADYYRSYRETETSKKSVYFFDLTNLSLDDYYHYDDNGATHCYIHKAKGFDHGHLCNSNDRTYNSGNGVGEINKQTFYLTNMQPQYSAFNGSQKVNGKNSGIWLTMEKFVNSFPKSNKFAANDTLFVCKGGTIDRADQILTRIDGKLIVPKYFYAALVWKRTNSNIYSGIAFWFEHTSVNHGSDALKGYAISISELEKKLGNKIDFFCNLPDNIEKKVEKTAATLDFGL
;
A
#
# COMPACT_ATOMS: atom_id res chain seq x y z
N MET A 1 53.43 41.92 4.68
CA MET A 1 54.74 41.21 4.78
C MET A 1 54.51 39.71 4.88
N LYS A 2 55.12 38.92 3.97
CA LYS A 2 55.19 37.44 3.85
C LYS A 2 53.97 36.73 3.34
N TRP A 3 53.93 36.41 2.15
CA TRP A 3 54.02 35.36 1.13
C TRP A 3 54.34 33.96 1.66
N PHE A 4 53.57 32.98 1.16
CA PHE A 4 53.96 31.63 0.74
C PHE A 4 52.65 30.81 0.51
N ASN A 5 52.38 30.25 -0.53
CA ASN A 5 52.82 29.59 -1.73
C ASN A 5 51.90 28.37 -1.98
N LEU A 6 51.40 28.32 -3.21
CA LEU A 6 50.63 27.20 -3.79
C LEU A 6 51.48 25.91 -3.83
N LYS A 7 50.84 24.78 -3.69
CA LYS A 7 51.29 23.54 -4.37
C LYS A 7 50.09 22.82 -4.98
N ASN A 8 50.14 22.73 -6.31
CA ASN A 8 49.31 21.91 -7.17
C ASN A 8 49.65 20.43 -6.97
N TYR A 9 48.64 19.58 -6.94
CA TYR A 9 48.76 18.17 -7.27
C TYR A 9 47.76 17.80 -8.35
N SER A 10 48.30 17.63 -9.57
CA SER A 10 47.66 16.98 -10.70
C SER A 10 47.60 15.48 -10.44
N PHE A 11 46.44 14.87 -10.51
CA PHE A 11 46.31 13.41 -10.62
C PHE A 11 45.93 13.05 -12.06
N LEU A 12 46.84 12.36 -12.71
CA LEU A 12 46.65 11.73 -14.01
C LEU A 12 45.66 10.58 -13.88
N PHE A 13 44.62 10.62 -14.71
CA PHE A 13 43.78 9.44 -14.99
C PHE A 13 44.38 8.66 -16.16
N VAL A 14 44.78 7.42 -15.90
CA VAL A 14 45.20 6.46 -16.94
C VAL A 14 43.96 5.68 -17.35
N MET A 15 43.52 5.89 -18.60
CA MET A 15 42.55 5.02 -19.27
C MET A 15 43.29 3.79 -19.80
N ALA A 16 42.90 2.61 -19.34
CA ALA A 16 43.27 1.34 -19.97
C ALA A 16 42.12 0.88 -20.88
N LEU A 17 42.34 0.96 -22.19
CA LEU A 17 41.52 0.28 -23.17
C LEU A 17 41.93 -1.21 -23.22
N ALA A 18 41.00 -2.10 -22.94
CA ALA A 18 41.15 -3.51 -23.27
C ALA A 18 40.38 -3.81 -24.56
N VAL A 19 41.06 -4.18 -25.59
CA VAL A 19 40.52 -4.69 -26.85
C VAL A 19 40.37 -6.21 -26.68
N ALA A 20 39.18 -6.73 -26.80
CA ALA A 20 38.94 -8.16 -26.85
C ALA A 20 38.85 -8.63 -28.32
N ALA A 21 39.73 -9.54 -28.67
CA ALA A 21 39.74 -10.24 -29.94
C ALA A 21 38.84 -11.50 -29.85
N CYS A 22 38.10 -11.77 -30.94
CA CYS A 22 37.35 -12.98 -31.16
C CYS A 22 38.28 -14.20 -31.34
N GLY A 23 37.86 -15.32 -30.76
CA GLY A 23 38.38 -16.64 -31.05
C GLY A 23 37.29 -17.66 -30.80
N SER A 24 36.76 -18.24 -31.85
CA SER A 24 35.89 -19.44 -31.86
C SER A 24 36.71 -20.65 -31.54
N ASP A 25 36.24 -21.55 -30.70
CA ASP A 25 36.39 -23.00 -30.91
C ASP A 25 35.43 -23.77 -29.96
N ASP A 26 34.74 -24.71 -30.59
CA ASP A 26 33.86 -25.72 -29.99
C ASP A 26 34.64 -26.66 -29.08
N ASN A 27 34.10 -27.03 -27.93
CA ASN A 27 34.03 -28.42 -27.50
C ASN A 27 33.10 -28.69 -26.33
N ASP A 28 32.44 -29.80 -26.47
CA ASP A 28 31.46 -30.46 -25.61
C ASP A 28 31.98 -30.82 -24.18
N SER A 29 31.00 -30.89 -23.30
CA SER A 29 30.76 -31.87 -22.22
C SER A 29 30.84 -31.42 -20.78
N GLN A 30 29.72 -31.79 -20.13
CA GLN A 30 29.46 -32.20 -18.76
C GLN A 30 28.99 -31.15 -17.73
N GLY A 31 27.67 -31.29 -17.47
CA GLY A 31 27.12 -31.56 -16.15
C GLY A 31 27.57 -30.64 -14.99
N GLY A 32 27.01 -29.45 -14.89
CA GLY A 32 26.95 -28.70 -13.67
C GLY A 32 25.50 -28.37 -13.37
N SER A 33 25.01 -28.84 -12.24
CA SER A 33 23.72 -28.47 -11.67
C SER A 33 23.67 -26.93 -11.53
N GLY A 34 22.99 -26.30 -12.50
CA GLY A 34 22.78 -24.85 -12.49
C GLY A 34 21.93 -24.48 -11.31
N GLU A 35 22.51 -23.95 -10.26
CA GLU A 35 21.81 -23.00 -9.38
C GLU A 35 21.35 -21.88 -10.31
N GLY A 36 20.04 -21.80 -10.57
CA GLY A 36 19.47 -20.75 -11.39
C GLY A 36 19.93 -19.41 -10.81
N GLN A 37 20.63 -18.62 -11.62
CA GLN A 37 21.03 -17.27 -11.23
C GLN A 37 19.77 -16.57 -10.75
N LYS A 38 19.76 -16.22 -9.48
CA LYS A 38 18.68 -15.41 -8.90
C LYS A 38 18.64 -14.11 -9.67
N GLU A 39 17.50 -13.83 -10.31
CA GLU A 39 17.29 -12.54 -10.96
C GLU A 39 17.59 -11.39 -10.02
N PRO A 40 18.32 -10.36 -10.47
CA PRO A 40 18.68 -9.24 -9.62
C PRO A 40 17.43 -8.53 -9.06
N ASN A 41 17.58 -8.02 -7.84
CA ASN A 41 16.61 -7.14 -7.18
C ASN A 41 17.39 -6.20 -6.26
N VAL A 42 17.67 -4.99 -6.76
CA VAL A 42 18.57 -4.03 -6.12
C VAL A 42 17.86 -3.11 -5.11
N ASN A 43 16.54 -2.94 -5.24
CA ASN A 43 15.72 -2.03 -4.43
C ASN A 43 14.86 -2.73 -3.37
N ARG A 44 15.04 -4.03 -3.20
CA ARG A 44 14.29 -4.85 -2.25
C ARG A 44 14.45 -4.38 -0.80
N ASN A 45 13.37 -4.43 -0.02
CA ASN A 45 13.35 -4.13 1.42
C ASN A 45 14.14 -5.18 2.24
N THR A 46 15.46 -5.11 2.24
CA THR A 46 16.33 -6.06 2.97
C THR A 46 16.81 -5.54 4.32
N ALA A 47 16.71 -4.23 4.56
CA ALA A 47 17.16 -3.61 5.80
C ALA A 47 16.22 -3.83 6.99
N TYR A 48 15.01 -4.33 6.74
CA TYR A 48 13.99 -4.51 7.75
C TYR A 48 13.99 -5.94 8.30
N THR A 49 13.89 -6.07 9.63
CA THR A 49 13.90 -7.37 10.33
C THR A 49 12.57 -8.12 10.20
N ASP A 50 11.47 -7.42 10.00
CA ASP A 50 10.17 -8.05 9.78
C ASP A 50 10.09 -8.63 8.36
N ALA A 51 9.87 -9.94 8.26
CA ALA A 51 9.76 -10.64 6.98
C ALA A 51 8.61 -10.11 6.09
N ALA A 52 7.60 -9.47 6.69
CA ALA A 52 6.52 -8.86 5.93
C ALA A 52 7.02 -7.73 5.02
N ALA A 53 8.12 -7.05 5.35
CA ALA A 53 8.69 -5.99 4.54
C ALA A 53 9.12 -6.45 3.14
N THR A 54 9.43 -7.73 2.98
CA THR A 54 9.85 -8.31 1.69
C THR A 54 8.71 -8.92 0.88
N ARG A 55 7.46 -8.70 1.27
CA ARG A 55 6.27 -9.15 0.50
C ARG A 55 6.09 -8.27 -0.74
N ILE A 56 5.58 -8.86 -1.81
CA ILE A 56 5.47 -8.17 -3.12
C ILE A 56 4.61 -6.90 -3.04
N GLU A 57 3.53 -6.93 -2.25
CA GLU A 57 2.63 -5.79 -2.11
C GLU A 57 3.22 -4.60 -1.36
N VAL A 58 4.32 -4.78 -0.65
CA VAL A 58 4.96 -3.74 0.17
C VAL A 58 5.87 -2.88 -0.70
N PRO A 59 5.60 -1.57 -0.84
CA PRO A 59 6.48 -0.63 -1.51
C PRO A 59 7.84 -0.52 -0.83
N HIS A 60 8.80 0.11 -1.48
CA HIS A 60 10.07 0.46 -0.84
C HIS A 60 9.82 1.37 0.37
N LEU A 61 10.27 0.90 1.53
CA LEU A 61 10.00 1.57 2.80
C LEU A 61 10.87 2.80 2.95
N GLN A 62 10.26 3.90 3.42
CA GLN A 62 10.96 5.15 3.62
C GLN A 62 11.81 5.10 4.91
N GLU A 63 12.98 5.69 4.84
CA GLU A 63 13.84 5.90 6.01
C GLU A 63 13.33 7.06 6.89
N GLY A 64 13.98 7.27 8.04
CA GLY A 64 13.70 8.39 8.93
C GLY A 64 12.52 8.15 9.87
N ASN A 65 11.54 9.07 9.88
CA ASN A 65 10.40 9.02 10.80
C ASN A 65 9.22 8.19 10.32
N SER A 66 9.35 7.45 9.21
CA SER A 66 8.36 6.45 8.81
C SER A 66 8.38 5.23 9.74
N ARG A 67 7.20 4.66 9.94
CA ARG A 67 7.00 3.40 10.68
C ARG A 67 6.31 2.40 9.80
N PHE A 68 6.93 1.25 9.62
CA PHE A 68 6.31 0.09 9.00
C PHE A 68 5.49 -0.66 10.06
N ILE A 69 4.19 -0.74 9.86
CA ILE A 69 3.24 -1.38 10.77
C ILE A 69 2.66 -2.59 10.07
N VAL A 70 2.73 -3.75 10.72
CA VAL A 70 2.18 -5.01 10.21
C VAL A 70 1.01 -5.44 11.09
N TYR A 71 -0.20 -5.38 10.56
CA TYR A 71 -1.37 -5.94 11.21
C TYR A 71 -1.43 -7.45 10.96
N ARG A 72 -1.51 -8.22 12.04
CA ARG A 72 -1.36 -9.67 11.99
C ARG A 72 -2.65 -10.39 12.35
N THR A 73 -2.75 -11.63 11.88
CA THR A 73 -3.80 -12.57 12.23
C THR A 73 -3.21 -13.93 12.59
N ASN A 74 -3.87 -14.63 13.50
CA ASN A 74 -3.57 -16.02 13.79
C ASN A 74 -4.19 -16.99 12.78
N ASP A 75 -5.06 -16.48 11.89
CA ASP A 75 -5.71 -17.28 10.87
C ASP A 75 -4.78 -17.55 9.68
N LYS A 76 -4.05 -18.67 9.73
CA LYS A 76 -3.14 -19.09 8.66
C LYS A 76 -3.87 -19.56 7.39
N THR A 77 -5.18 -19.74 7.45
CA THR A 77 -5.98 -20.04 6.26
C THR A 77 -6.33 -18.77 5.48
N PHE A 78 -6.36 -17.63 6.17
CA PHE A 78 -6.49 -16.33 5.55
C PHE A 78 -5.19 -15.87 4.87
N ASP A 79 -4.09 -15.91 5.60
CA ASP A 79 -2.74 -15.62 5.10
C ASP A 79 -1.73 -16.54 5.77
N LYS A 80 -0.92 -17.28 4.97
CA LYS A 80 0.05 -18.27 5.48
C LYS A 80 1.10 -17.68 6.41
N ASP A 81 1.45 -16.42 6.23
CA ASP A 81 2.45 -15.70 7.00
C ASP A 81 1.82 -14.95 8.19
N GLY A 82 0.48 -14.97 8.29
CA GLY A 82 -0.28 -14.31 9.34
C GLY A 82 -0.33 -12.79 9.19
N VAL A 83 -0.24 -12.29 7.97
CA VAL A 83 -0.34 -10.85 7.68
C VAL A 83 -1.76 -10.52 7.23
N ASN A 84 -2.41 -9.60 7.93
CA ASN A 84 -3.69 -9.05 7.50
C ASN A 84 -3.48 -7.95 6.46
N TYR A 85 -2.76 -6.89 6.83
CA TYR A 85 -2.32 -5.84 5.93
C TYR A 85 -1.14 -5.08 6.56
N CYS A 86 -0.44 -4.31 5.75
CA CYS A 86 0.65 -3.45 6.21
C CYS A 86 0.37 -1.99 5.93
N VAL A 87 0.99 -1.12 6.71
CA VAL A 87 0.88 0.34 6.63
C VAL A 87 2.27 0.96 6.73
N GLU A 88 2.51 2.01 5.98
CA GLU A 88 3.58 2.94 6.29
C GLU A 88 3.00 4.23 6.87
N TRP A 89 3.35 4.49 8.12
CA TRP A 89 2.91 5.66 8.88
C TRP A 89 4.05 6.67 9.00
N ASP A 90 3.82 7.87 8.48
CA ASP A 90 4.75 8.98 8.66
C ASP A 90 4.46 9.70 9.98
N LYS A 91 5.41 9.68 10.92
CA LYS A 91 5.26 10.25 12.26
C LYS A 91 5.27 11.77 12.27
N ASP A 92 5.99 12.41 11.37
CA ASP A 92 6.04 13.88 11.29
C ASP A 92 4.77 14.43 10.65
N LEU A 93 4.31 13.78 9.59
CA LEU A 93 3.06 14.13 8.91
C LEU A 93 1.83 13.63 9.66
N LYS A 94 2.00 12.67 10.58
CA LYS A 94 0.94 11.97 11.33
C LYS A 94 -0.13 11.45 10.38
N ALA A 95 0.32 10.80 9.32
CA ALA A 95 -0.54 10.33 8.24
C ALA A 95 -0.05 8.99 7.69
N ASN A 96 -1.00 8.20 7.24
CA ASN A 96 -0.74 6.97 6.50
C ASN A 96 -0.26 7.33 5.08
N ARG A 97 0.90 6.81 4.66
CA ARG A 97 1.39 6.98 3.30
C ARG A 97 0.69 6.00 2.37
N TRP A 98 0.59 4.74 2.77
CA TRP A 98 -0.14 3.69 2.06
C TRP A 98 -0.53 2.53 3.00
N SER A 99 -1.57 1.80 2.60
CA SER A 99 -1.90 0.47 3.13
C SER A 99 -1.80 -0.55 2.01
N CYS A 100 -1.14 -1.69 2.27
CA CYS A 100 -1.00 -2.75 1.29
C CYS A 100 -1.39 -4.12 1.83
N TYR A 101 -1.84 -5.00 0.93
CA TYR A 101 -2.37 -6.31 1.28
C TYR A 101 -2.54 -7.21 0.06
N ILE A 102 -2.80 -8.49 0.29
CA ILE A 102 -3.13 -9.44 -0.77
C ILE A 102 -4.62 -9.81 -0.77
N LEU A 103 -5.11 -10.13 -1.96
CA LEU A 103 -6.39 -10.79 -2.17
C LEU A 103 -6.20 -12.08 -2.97
N THR A 104 -6.94 -13.10 -2.57
CA THR A 104 -7.02 -14.41 -3.23
C THR A 104 -8.49 -14.79 -3.40
N SER A 105 -8.80 -15.73 -4.26
CA SER A 105 -10.16 -16.24 -4.40
C SER A 105 -10.74 -16.76 -3.08
N ARG A 106 -9.88 -17.20 -2.16
CA ARG A 106 -10.27 -17.67 -0.82
C ARG A 106 -10.62 -16.52 0.13
N ASN A 107 -9.71 -15.55 0.30
CA ASN A 107 -9.88 -14.55 1.35
C ASN A 107 -10.88 -13.42 1.01
N VAL A 108 -11.37 -13.37 -0.23
CA VAL A 108 -12.48 -12.48 -0.61
C VAL A 108 -13.87 -13.12 -0.49
N GLN A 109 -13.95 -14.40 -0.12
CA GLN A 109 -15.22 -15.08 0.15
C GLN A 109 -15.76 -14.62 1.50
N GLY A 110 -16.33 -13.41 1.52
CA GLY A 110 -16.88 -12.81 2.72
C GLY A 110 -17.98 -13.68 3.34
N ASN A 111 -17.66 -14.30 4.47
CA ASN A 111 -18.56 -15.11 5.30
C ASN A 111 -18.77 -14.47 6.69
N GLU A 112 -18.27 -13.26 6.88
CA GLU A 112 -18.45 -12.47 8.07
C GLU A 112 -19.05 -11.10 7.73
N GLN A 113 -19.87 -10.58 8.64
CA GLN A 113 -20.40 -9.23 8.49
C GLN A 113 -19.32 -8.19 8.76
N ARG A 114 -19.41 -7.09 8.02
CA ARG A 114 -18.59 -5.91 8.29
C ARG A 114 -18.83 -5.44 9.73
N TRP A 115 -17.76 -5.12 10.45
CA TRP A 115 -17.84 -4.54 11.78
C TRP A 115 -18.76 -3.31 11.80
N SER A 116 -19.70 -3.29 12.75
CA SER A 116 -20.71 -2.24 12.91
C SER A 116 -20.64 -1.51 14.26
N GLY A 117 -19.67 -1.86 15.12
CA GLY A 117 -19.53 -1.30 16.49
C GLY A 117 -19.10 0.16 16.55
N GLY A 118 -18.92 0.82 15.39
CA GLY A 118 -18.50 2.20 15.30
C GLY A 118 -17.00 2.40 15.57
N TYR A 119 -16.46 3.48 15.01
CA TYR A 119 -15.03 3.83 15.18
C TYR A 119 -14.71 4.21 16.63
N ALA A 120 -15.66 4.82 17.32
CA ALA A 120 -15.50 5.29 18.68
C ALA A 120 -15.26 4.15 19.69
N ASP A 121 -16.03 3.07 19.61
CA ASP A 121 -15.92 1.94 20.53
C ASP A 121 -14.64 1.16 20.29
N TYR A 122 -14.25 1.00 19.04
CA TYR A 122 -13.02 0.34 18.68
C TYR A 122 -11.80 1.16 19.11
N TYR A 123 -11.90 2.45 19.02
CA TYR A 123 -10.86 3.36 19.45
C TYR A 123 -10.72 3.43 20.99
N ARG A 124 -11.79 3.32 21.74
CA ARG A 124 -11.73 3.16 23.21
C ARG A 124 -10.98 1.89 23.57
N SER A 125 -11.30 0.78 22.94
CA SER A 125 -10.58 -0.48 23.13
C SER A 125 -9.10 -0.34 22.84
N TYR A 126 -8.73 0.42 21.82
CA TYR A 126 -7.35 0.76 21.49
C TYR A 126 -6.67 1.51 22.64
N ARG A 127 -7.29 2.59 23.14
CA ARG A 127 -6.74 3.42 24.21
C ARG A 127 -6.63 2.68 25.54
N GLU A 128 -7.64 1.89 25.89
CA GLU A 128 -7.65 1.07 27.10
C GLU A 128 -6.62 -0.05 27.04
N THR A 129 -6.35 -0.60 25.89
CA THR A 129 -5.41 -1.70 25.71
C THR A 129 -3.97 -1.22 25.70
N GLU A 130 -3.69 -0.02 25.24
CA GLU A 130 -2.38 0.61 25.35
C GLU A 130 -1.99 0.81 26.83
N THR A 131 -2.96 1.12 27.69
CA THR A 131 -2.76 1.22 29.13
C THR A 131 -2.73 -0.11 29.86
N SER A 132 -3.38 -1.15 29.32
CA SER A 132 -3.53 -2.46 29.99
C SER A 132 -2.53 -3.53 29.57
N LYS A 133 -1.69 -3.32 28.58
CA LYS A 133 -0.64 -4.23 28.08
C LYS A 133 -1.12 -5.64 27.69
N LYS A 134 -2.36 -5.84 27.27
CA LYS A 134 -2.96 -7.18 27.19
C LYS A 134 -3.41 -7.67 25.84
N SER A 135 -3.11 -7.01 24.71
CA SER A 135 -3.51 -7.54 23.42
C SER A 135 -2.30 -7.77 22.51
N VAL A 136 -2.19 -8.96 21.95
CA VAL A 136 -1.13 -9.42 21.03
C VAL A 136 -1.08 -8.56 19.76
N TYR A 137 -2.18 -7.91 19.39
CA TYR A 137 -2.30 -7.07 18.20
C TYR A 137 -1.76 -5.66 18.36
N PHE A 138 -1.46 -5.27 19.58
CA PHE A 138 -0.96 -3.94 19.94
C PHE A 138 0.55 -3.81 19.86
N PHE A 139 1.28 -4.91 19.89
CA PHE A 139 2.74 -4.86 19.88
C PHE A 139 3.30 -4.18 18.63
N ASP A 140 2.61 -4.28 17.50
CA ASP A 140 3.06 -3.63 16.27
C ASP A 140 2.81 -2.11 16.26
N LEU A 141 1.91 -1.63 17.13
CA LEU A 141 1.64 -0.20 17.34
C LEU A 141 2.44 0.40 18.50
N THR A 142 3.14 -0.41 19.30
CA THR A 142 3.88 0.05 20.49
C THR A 142 5.01 1.05 20.20
N ASN A 143 5.40 1.18 18.92
CA ASN A 143 6.37 2.18 18.49
C ASN A 143 5.73 3.54 18.15
N LEU A 144 4.40 3.65 18.21
CA LEU A 144 3.66 4.90 18.06
C LEU A 144 3.17 5.35 19.43
N SER A 145 3.50 6.56 19.82
CA SER A 145 2.89 7.21 20.98
C SER A 145 1.54 7.82 20.62
N LEU A 146 0.72 8.17 21.60
CA LEU A 146 -0.53 8.91 21.37
C LEU A 146 -0.28 10.23 20.63
N ASP A 147 0.87 10.85 20.83
CA ASP A 147 1.27 12.08 20.16
C ASP A 147 1.56 11.88 18.66
N ASP A 148 1.77 10.65 18.22
CA ASP A 148 1.95 10.31 16.80
C ASP A 148 0.63 10.34 16.01
N TYR A 149 -0.50 10.58 16.67
CA TYR A 149 -1.82 10.68 16.04
C TYR A 149 -2.45 12.08 16.25
N TYR A 150 -3.37 12.45 15.38
CA TYR A 150 -4.23 13.62 15.51
C TYR A 150 -5.67 13.19 15.81
N HIS A 151 -6.05 12.93 17.07
CA HIS A 151 -7.31 12.25 17.21
C HIS A 151 -8.25 12.68 18.29
N TYR A 152 -7.81 13.41 19.29
CA TYR A 152 -8.67 13.68 20.43
C TYR A 152 -8.74 15.14 20.74
N ASP A 153 -9.96 15.60 21.00
CA ASP A 153 -10.14 16.67 21.94
C ASP A 153 -9.99 16.07 23.36
N ASP A 154 -9.39 16.83 24.26
CA ASP A 154 -9.12 16.41 25.63
C ASP A 154 -10.39 16.20 26.48
N ASN A 155 -11.59 16.38 25.90
CA ASN A 155 -12.86 16.32 26.61
C ASN A 155 -13.48 14.92 26.66
N GLY A 156 -12.74 13.88 26.25
CA GLY A 156 -13.21 12.50 26.30
C GLY A 156 -14.35 12.19 25.32
N ALA A 157 -14.76 13.16 24.53
CA ALA A 157 -15.64 12.94 23.42
C ALA A 157 -14.86 12.25 22.30
N THR A 158 -15.42 11.21 21.77
CA THR A 158 -14.92 10.33 20.75
C THR A 158 -14.77 11.01 19.39
N HIS A 159 -14.12 12.16 19.35
CA HIS A 159 -13.97 12.93 18.12
C HIS A 159 -12.60 12.64 17.51
N CYS A 160 -12.60 11.67 16.64
CA CYS A 160 -11.60 11.62 15.58
C CYS A 160 -11.71 12.89 14.74
N TYR A 161 -10.61 13.55 14.42
CA TYR A 161 -10.58 14.73 13.54
C TYR A 161 -11.19 14.47 12.17
N ILE A 162 -11.33 13.20 11.77
CA ILE A 162 -11.98 12.75 10.54
C ILE A 162 -13.50 12.62 10.71
N HIS A 163 -14.15 13.38 11.55
CA HIS A 163 -15.57 13.20 11.79
C HIS A 163 -16.40 13.86 10.68
N LYS A 164 -17.58 13.28 10.38
CA LYS A 164 -18.60 13.84 9.46
C LYS A 164 -18.92 15.30 9.69
N ALA A 165 -18.83 15.78 10.93
CA ALA A 165 -19.03 17.19 11.28
C ALA A 165 -18.09 18.16 10.53
N LYS A 166 -16.97 17.67 9.98
CA LYS A 166 -16.02 18.45 9.16
C LYS A 166 -16.18 18.21 7.66
N GLY A 167 -17.19 17.45 7.23
CA GLY A 167 -17.49 17.18 5.81
C GLY A 167 -16.69 16.04 5.20
N PHE A 168 -15.96 15.26 5.99
CA PHE A 168 -15.18 14.12 5.54
C PHE A 168 -15.65 12.82 6.21
N ASP A 169 -15.55 11.73 5.46
CA ASP A 169 -15.70 10.38 5.96
C ASP A 169 -14.34 9.81 6.41
N HIS A 170 -14.38 8.75 7.20
CA HIS A 170 -13.25 7.88 7.45
C HIS A 170 -13.00 7.01 6.21
N GLY A 171 -12.11 7.46 5.33
CA GLY A 171 -11.79 6.74 4.11
C GLY A 171 -10.82 5.60 4.39
N HIS A 172 -11.26 4.36 4.25
CA HIS A 172 -10.41 3.18 4.35
C HIS A 172 -9.42 3.11 3.19
N LEU A 173 -8.17 2.75 3.49
CA LEU A 173 -7.19 2.36 2.47
C LEU A 173 -7.19 0.83 2.28
N CYS A 174 -6.96 0.05 3.32
CA CYS A 174 -7.33 -1.36 3.31
C CYS A 174 -8.84 -1.46 3.54
N ASN A 175 -9.59 -1.82 2.49
CA ASN A 175 -11.05 -1.84 2.52
C ASN A 175 -11.57 -2.90 3.48
N SER A 176 -12.51 -2.54 4.35
CA SER A 176 -13.12 -3.47 5.30
C SER A 176 -13.85 -4.64 4.61
N ASN A 177 -14.45 -4.42 3.43
CA ASN A 177 -15.11 -5.48 2.67
C ASN A 177 -14.13 -6.52 2.09
N ASP A 178 -12.84 -6.15 1.94
CA ASP A 178 -11.79 -7.08 1.53
C ASP A 178 -11.33 -7.97 2.68
N ARG A 179 -11.83 -7.74 3.89
CA ARG A 179 -11.45 -8.37 5.15
C ARG A 179 -12.63 -8.99 5.90
N THR A 180 -13.61 -9.49 5.16
CA THR A 180 -14.81 -10.16 5.72
C THR A 180 -14.70 -11.70 5.69
N TYR A 181 -13.50 -12.22 5.54
CA TYR A 181 -13.22 -13.65 5.65
C TYR A 181 -13.15 -14.07 7.11
N ASN A 182 -13.75 -15.24 7.41
CA ASN A 182 -13.69 -15.87 8.72
C ASN A 182 -13.63 -17.38 8.55
N SER A 183 -12.60 -18.00 9.08
CA SER A 183 -12.45 -19.47 9.12
C SER A 183 -13.22 -20.12 10.27
N GLY A 184 -13.88 -19.35 11.13
CA GLY A 184 -14.49 -19.82 12.38
C GLY A 184 -13.55 -19.79 13.59
N ASN A 185 -12.28 -19.44 13.41
CA ASN A 185 -11.22 -19.53 14.44
C ASN A 185 -10.76 -18.15 14.97
N GLY A 186 -11.62 -17.19 15.08
CA GLY A 186 -11.20 -15.85 15.54
C GLY A 186 -12.02 -14.76 14.90
N VAL A 187 -13.24 -14.71 15.30
CA VAL A 187 -14.27 -13.90 14.68
C VAL A 187 -13.94 -12.41 14.76
N GLY A 188 -13.94 -11.77 13.63
CA GLY A 188 -14.01 -10.34 13.55
C GLY A 188 -12.69 -9.58 13.64
N GLU A 189 -11.58 -10.18 14.06
CA GLU A 189 -10.32 -9.47 14.26
C GLU A 189 -9.77 -8.92 12.94
N ILE A 190 -9.79 -9.71 11.88
CA ILE A 190 -9.29 -9.31 10.56
C ILE A 190 -10.04 -8.09 10.05
N ASN A 191 -11.37 -8.09 10.16
CA ASN A 191 -12.22 -6.98 9.74
C ASN A 191 -12.09 -5.78 10.68
N LYS A 192 -12.11 -5.99 12.00
CA LYS A 192 -11.99 -4.94 13.02
C LYS A 192 -10.70 -4.14 12.87
N GLN A 193 -9.58 -4.79 12.57
CA GLN A 193 -8.30 -4.11 12.37
C GLN A 193 -8.35 -3.06 11.25
N THR A 194 -9.22 -3.22 10.25
CA THR A 194 -9.35 -2.21 9.19
C THR A 194 -9.93 -0.87 9.69
N PHE A 195 -10.51 -0.85 10.90
CA PHE A 195 -11.06 0.35 11.54
C PHE A 195 -10.03 1.12 12.39
N TYR A 196 -8.78 0.70 12.41
CA TYR A 196 -7.71 1.51 13.00
C TYR A 196 -7.51 2.81 12.23
N LEU A 197 -7.23 3.89 12.96
CA LEU A 197 -7.04 5.20 12.36
C LEU A 197 -5.80 5.28 11.46
N THR A 198 -4.81 4.45 11.70
CA THR A 198 -3.65 4.28 10.79
C THR A 198 -4.03 3.77 9.40
N ASN A 199 -5.24 3.23 9.23
CA ASN A 199 -5.78 2.79 7.94
C ASN A 199 -6.73 3.81 7.30
N MET A 200 -6.85 5.00 7.88
CA MET A 200 -7.85 5.98 7.49
C MET A 200 -7.22 7.25 6.94
N GLN A 201 -7.87 7.82 5.93
CA GLN A 201 -7.61 9.18 5.46
C GLN A 201 -8.94 9.91 5.26
N PRO A 202 -8.98 11.25 5.46
CA PRO A 202 -10.20 12.01 5.24
C PRO A 202 -10.61 11.97 3.77
N GLN A 203 -11.86 11.59 3.51
CA GLN A 203 -12.42 11.54 2.15
C GLN A 203 -13.78 12.23 2.11
N TYR A 204 -14.05 13.02 1.08
CA TYR A 204 -15.41 13.52 0.83
C TYR A 204 -16.38 12.36 0.67
N SER A 205 -17.59 12.49 1.22
CA SER A 205 -18.64 11.45 1.10
C SER A 205 -18.97 11.11 -0.35
N ALA A 206 -18.90 12.11 -1.24
CA ALA A 206 -19.11 11.93 -2.67
C ALA A 206 -17.99 11.11 -3.34
N PHE A 207 -16.77 11.24 -2.85
CA PHE A 207 -15.60 10.49 -3.31
C PHE A 207 -15.58 9.09 -2.71
N ASN A 208 -15.67 8.98 -1.38
CA ASN A 208 -15.62 7.73 -0.61
C ASN A 208 -16.77 6.77 -0.96
N GLY A 209 -17.95 7.32 -1.28
CA GLY A 209 -19.10 6.54 -1.67
C GLY A 209 -20.16 6.38 -0.57
N SER A 210 -20.09 7.13 0.53
CA SER A 210 -21.15 7.17 1.52
C SER A 210 -22.32 8.09 1.11
N GLN A 211 -22.10 8.98 0.14
CA GLN A 211 -23.16 9.76 -0.47
C GLN A 211 -24.11 8.86 -1.25
N LYS A 212 -25.42 9.10 -1.08
CA LYS A 212 -26.45 8.36 -1.82
C LYS A 212 -26.86 9.10 -3.09
N VAL A 213 -26.80 8.39 -4.22
CA VAL A 213 -27.39 8.80 -5.50
C VAL A 213 -28.49 7.77 -5.84
N ASN A 214 -29.72 8.24 -6.05
CA ASN A 214 -30.88 7.38 -6.27
C ASN A 214 -31.05 6.29 -5.19
N GLY A 215 -30.81 6.64 -3.92
CA GLY A 215 -30.94 5.76 -2.76
C GLY A 215 -29.78 4.77 -2.57
N LYS A 216 -28.80 4.71 -3.47
CA LYS A 216 -27.65 3.81 -3.40
C LYS A 216 -26.35 4.58 -3.11
N ASN A 217 -25.47 3.99 -2.32
CA ASN A 217 -24.13 4.52 -2.08
C ASN A 217 -23.35 4.65 -3.39
N SER A 218 -22.73 5.82 -3.62
CA SER A 218 -22.08 6.17 -4.87
C SER A 218 -20.84 7.03 -4.61
N GLY A 219 -19.74 6.71 -5.28
CA GLY A 219 -18.47 7.41 -5.25
C GLY A 219 -17.42 6.65 -6.04
N ILE A 220 -16.45 7.34 -6.61
CA ILE A 220 -15.44 6.70 -7.46
C ILE A 220 -14.51 5.77 -6.66
N TRP A 221 -14.20 6.12 -5.42
CA TRP A 221 -13.41 5.25 -4.54
C TRP A 221 -14.15 3.95 -4.25
N LEU A 222 -15.45 4.02 -3.91
CA LEU A 222 -16.29 2.82 -3.76
C LEU A 222 -16.37 1.99 -5.04
N THR A 223 -16.38 2.63 -6.22
CA THR A 223 -16.39 1.92 -7.51
C THR A 223 -15.08 1.14 -7.70
N MET A 224 -13.94 1.76 -7.39
CA MET A 224 -12.64 1.09 -7.40
C MET A 224 -12.57 -0.04 -6.36
N GLU A 225 -13.06 0.17 -5.15
CA GLU A 225 -13.08 -0.85 -4.10
C GLU A 225 -13.92 -2.08 -4.49
N LYS A 226 -15.10 -1.84 -5.08
CA LYS A 226 -15.95 -2.94 -5.61
C LYS A 226 -15.23 -3.71 -6.71
N PHE A 227 -14.54 -3.01 -7.62
CA PHE A 227 -13.74 -3.64 -8.65
C PHE A 227 -12.65 -4.53 -8.04
N VAL A 228 -11.83 -4.01 -7.11
CA VAL A 228 -10.76 -4.74 -6.43
C VAL A 228 -11.29 -5.98 -5.71
N ASN A 229 -12.40 -5.86 -4.98
CA ASN A 229 -13.02 -6.98 -4.24
C ASN A 229 -13.63 -8.04 -5.17
N SER A 230 -14.20 -7.63 -6.30
CA SER A 230 -14.87 -8.55 -7.23
C SER A 230 -13.88 -9.26 -8.17
N PHE A 231 -12.71 -8.69 -8.45
CA PHE A 231 -11.77 -9.24 -9.40
C PHE A 231 -11.30 -10.66 -9.04
N PRO A 232 -10.90 -10.97 -7.77
CA PRO A 232 -10.55 -12.34 -7.37
C PRO A 232 -11.70 -13.34 -7.37
N LYS A 233 -12.94 -12.88 -7.56
CA LYS A 233 -14.16 -13.71 -7.69
C LYS A 233 -14.55 -13.96 -9.15
N SER A 234 -13.85 -13.31 -10.07
CA SER A 234 -14.13 -13.41 -11.51
C SER A 234 -13.61 -14.74 -12.09
N ASN A 235 -14.16 -15.12 -13.24
CA ASN A 235 -13.71 -16.32 -13.99
C ASN A 235 -12.30 -16.17 -14.61
N LYS A 236 -11.74 -14.96 -14.60
CA LYS A 236 -10.36 -14.70 -15.03
C LYS A 236 -9.33 -15.11 -13.99
N PHE A 237 -9.73 -15.16 -12.72
CA PHE A 237 -8.84 -15.33 -11.57
C PHE A 237 -8.86 -16.80 -11.11
N ALA A 238 -7.73 -17.48 -11.22
CA ALA A 238 -7.62 -18.88 -10.79
C ALA A 238 -7.49 -19.02 -9.27
N ALA A 239 -7.77 -20.21 -8.74
CA ALA A 239 -7.80 -20.47 -7.30
C ALA A 239 -6.48 -20.14 -6.57
N ASN A 240 -5.34 -20.28 -7.25
CA ASN A 240 -4.01 -20.03 -6.69
C ASN A 240 -3.42 -18.67 -7.11
N ASP A 241 -4.18 -17.85 -7.82
CA ASP A 241 -3.73 -16.52 -8.19
C ASP A 241 -3.71 -15.58 -6.99
N THR A 242 -2.92 -14.54 -7.08
CA THR A 242 -2.82 -13.52 -6.04
C THR A 242 -2.94 -12.14 -6.65
N LEU A 243 -3.77 -11.30 -6.07
CA LEU A 243 -3.82 -9.87 -6.35
C LEU A 243 -3.12 -9.12 -5.22
N PHE A 244 -2.01 -8.47 -5.54
CA PHE A 244 -1.29 -7.57 -4.66
C PHE A 244 -1.90 -6.19 -4.79
N VAL A 245 -2.18 -5.55 -3.68
CA VAL A 245 -2.90 -4.26 -3.62
C VAL A 245 -2.12 -3.30 -2.73
N CYS A 246 -1.88 -2.09 -3.23
CA CYS A 246 -1.37 -0.97 -2.44
C CYS A 246 -2.22 0.27 -2.74
N LYS A 247 -2.74 0.92 -1.70
CA LYS A 247 -3.61 2.10 -1.81
C LYS A 247 -3.15 3.20 -0.86
N GLY A 248 -3.29 4.45 -1.29
CA GLY A 248 -2.95 5.61 -0.47
C GLY A 248 -3.55 6.91 -0.98
N GLY A 249 -3.36 7.95 -0.19
CA GLY A 249 -3.59 9.33 -0.59
C GLY A 249 -2.31 10.13 -0.46
N THR A 250 -2.19 11.21 -1.23
CA THR A 250 -0.99 12.03 -1.31
C THR A 250 -0.75 12.82 -0.02
N ILE A 251 0.41 12.61 0.60
CA ILE A 251 0.80 13.30 1.85
C ILE A 251 2.15 14.00 1.76
N ASP A 252 3.04 13.60 0.84
CA ASP A 252 4.45 13.96 0.83
C ASP A 252 4.77 15.30 0.18
N ARG A 253 3.86 15.83 -0.66
CA ARG A 253 4.08 17.05 -1.42
C ARG A 253 3.02 18.08 -1.10
N ALA A 254 3.43 19.31 -0.80
CA ALA A 254 2.52 20.41 -0.44
C ALA A 254 1.47 20.74 -1.53
N ASP A 255 1.87 20.65 -2.80
CA ASP A 255 0.99 20.88 -3.95
C ASP A 255 -0.05 19.77 -4.17
N GLN A 256 0.12 18.64 -3.47
CA GLN A 256 -0.77 17.49 -3.49
C GLN A 256 -1.56 17.31 -2.18
N ILE A 257 -1.54 18.29 -1.30
CA ILE A 257 -2.40 18.38 -0.12
C ILE A 257 -3.57 19.31 -0.46
N LEU A 258 -4.80 18.80 -0.31
CA LEU A 258 -6.00 19.61 -0.56
C LEU A 258 -6.20 20.66 0.52
N THR A 259 -6.14 20.21 1.78
CA THR A 259 -6.30 21.06 2.97
C THR A 259 -5.80 20.30 4.21
N ARG A 260 -5.89 20.96 5.38
CA ARG A 260 -5.68 20.33 6.68
C ARG A 260 -6.86 20.60 7.60
N ILE A 261 -7.43 19.56 8.20
CA ILE A 261 -8.47 19.71 9.21
C ILE A 261 -7.82 20.26 10.47
N ASP A 262 -8.38 21.36 10.99
CA ASP A 262 -7.89 22.11 12.14
C ASP A 262 -6.38 22.46 12.04
N GLY A 263 -5.90 22.69 10.82
CA GLY A 263 -4.50 23.01 10.53
C GLY A 263 -3.52 21.83 10.70
N LYS A 264 -4.00 20.66 11.04
CA LYS A 264 -3.20 19.48 11.43
C LYS A 264 -3.37 18.32 10.48
N LEU A 265 -4.53 17.65 10.51
CA LEU A 265 -4.76 16.41 9.78
C LEU A 265 -4.81 16.63 8.27
N ILE A 266 -3.90 16.00 7.54
CA ILE A 266 -3.81 16.09 6.09
C ILE A 266 -5.08 15.53 5.44
N VAL A 267 -5.63 16.30 4.50
CA VAL A 267 -6.62 15.84 3.54
C VAL A 267 -5.91 15.71 2.18
N PRO A 268 -5.72 14.50 1.66
CA PRO A 268 -5.05 14.31 0.37
C PRO A 268 -5.81 14.99 -0.78
N LYS A 269 -5.06 15.54 -1.74
CA LYS A 269 -5.64 16.09 -2.98
C LYS A 269 -5.88 14.99 -4.01
N TYR A 270 -5.11 13.93 -3.95
CA TYR A 270 -5.25 12.78 -4.83
C TYR A 270 -5.22 11.50 -4.02
N PHE A 271 -5.91 10.49 -4.54
CA PHE A 271 -5.85 9.11 -4.05
C PHE A 271 -5.42 8.19 -5.17
N TYR A 272 -4.82 7.06 -4.80
CA TYR A 272 -4.33 6.09 -5.76
C TYR A 272 -4.53 4.65 -5.30
N ALA A 273 -4.53 3.75 -6.27
CA ALA A 273 -4.41 2.32 -6.04
C ALA A 273 -3.44 1.73 -7.07
N ALA A 274 -2.50 0.92 -6.63
CA ALA A 274 -1.60 0.13 -7.46
C ALA A 274 -1.91 -1.35 -7.26
N LEU A 275 -2.08 -2.10 -8.34
CA LEU A 275 -2.47 -3.49 -8.34
C LEU A 275 -1.51 -4.30 -9.20
N VAL A 276 -1.08 -5.47 -8.70
CA VAL A 276 -0.39 -6.49 -9.49
C VAL A 276 -1.12 -7.81 -9.33
N TRP A 277 -1.53 -8.39 -10.44
CA TRP A 277 -2.09 -9.73 -10.50
C TRP A 277 -1.03 -10.74 -10.92
N LYS A 278 -0.75 -11.72 -10.06
CA LYS A 278 0.10 -12.86 -10.34
C LYS A 278 -0.76 -14.06 -10.70
N ARG A 279 -0.59 -14.55 -11.93
CA ARG A 279 -1.13 -15.83 -12.39
C ARG A 279 -0.14 -16.92 -12.01
N THR A 280 -0.44 -17.64 -10.94
CA THR A 280 0.52 -18.58 -10.32
C THR A 280 0.95 -19.69 -11.26
N ASN A 281 0.02 -20.25 -12.02
CA ASN A 281 0.31 -21.39 -12.91
C ASN A 281 1.25 -21.04 -14.09
N SER A 282 1.24 -19.78 -14.54
CA SER A 282 2.06 -19.31 -15.68
C SER A 282 3.19 -18.38 -15.24
N ASN A 283 3.27 -18.03 -13.98
CA ASN A 283 4.19 -17.03 -13.42
C ASN A 283 4.15 -15.69 -14.21
N ILE A 284 2.96 -15.33 -14.71
CA ILE A 284 2.74 -14.09 -15.43
C ILE A 284 2.19 -13.04 -14.47
N TYR A 285 2.69 -11.82 -14.60
CA TYR A 285 2.26 -10.68 -13.82
C TYR A 285 1.63 -9.62 -14.73
N SER A 286 0.56 -9.01 -14.27
CA SER A 286 -0.10 -7.88 -14.93
C SER A 286 -0.29 -6.76 -13.92
N GLY A 287 0.13 -5.54 -14.28
CA GLY A 287 0.06 -4.37 -13.41
C GLY A 287 -0.91 -3.32 -13.92
N ILE A 288 -1.57 -2.62 -13.01
CA ILE A 288 -2.40 -1.46 -13.29
C ILE A 288 -2.38 -0.53 -12.07
N ALA A 289 -2.47 0.76 -12.31
CA ALA A 289 -2.68 1.74 -11.26
C ALA A 289 -3.87 2.63 -11.60
N PHE A 290 -4.39 3.29 -10.58
CA PHE A 290 -5.47 4.27 -10.69
C PHE A 290 -5.06 5.55 -9.99
N TRP A 291 -5.43 6.69 -10.58
CA TRP A 291 -5.20 8.01 -10.03
C TRP A 291 -6.49 8.81 -10.00
N PHE A 292 -6.88 9.26 -8.83
CA PHE A 292 -8.15 9.94 -8.59
C PHE A 292 -7.90 11.34 -8.01
N GLU A 293 -8.52 12.36 -8.56
CA GLU A 293 -8.63 13.64 -7.90
C GLU A 293 -9.68 13.56 -6.79
N HIS A 294 -9.33 14.02 -5.60
CA HIS A 294 -10.20 14.00 -4.44
C HIS A 294 -11.12 15.25 -4.47
N THR A 295 -12.33 15.07 -4.90
CA THR A 295 -13.31 16.15 -5.04
C THR A 295 -14.59 15.87 -4.26
N SER A 296 -15.36 16.92 -3.98
CA SER A 296 -16.70 16.82 -3.39
C SER A 296 -17.79 16.52 -4.43
N VAL A 297 -17.42 16.40 -5.71
CA VAL A 297 -18.31 15.99 -6.80
C VAL A 297 -18.38 14.47 -6.88
N ASN A 298 -19.58 13.93 -7.11
CA ASN A 298 -19.77 12.49 -7.21
C ASN A 298 -19.42 11.98 -8.60
N HIS A 299 -18.41 11.14 -8.68
CA HIS A 299 -17.93 10.46 -9.89
C HIS A 299 -18.20 8.93 -9.87
N GLY A 300 -19.11 8.47 -9.01
CA GLY A 300 -19.36 7.04 -8.82
C GLY A 300 -19.94 6.31 -10.03
N SER A 301 -20.46 7.03 -11.02
CA SER A 301 -20.96 6.50 -12.29
C SER A 301 -19.91 6.47 -13.41
N ASP A 302 -18.74 7.07 -13.18
CA ASP A 302 -17.70 7.14 -14.19
C ASP A 302 -17.09 5.75 -14.45
N ALA A 303 -16.66 5.52 -15.69
CA ALA A 303 -15.95 4.30 -16.05
C ALA A 303 -14.55 4.29 -15.41
N LEU A 304 -14.26 3.30 -14.59
CA LEU A 304 -12.98 3.17 -13.85
C LEU A 304 -11.75 3.17 -14.80
N LYS A 305 -11.93 2.70 -16.03
CA LYS A 305 -10.90 2.73 -17.08
C LYS A 305 -10.35 4.15 -17.32
N GLY A 306 -11.15 5.19 -17.17
CA GLY A 306 -10.73 6.58 -17.34
C GLY A 306 -9.70 7.06 -16.30
N TYR A 307 -9.56 6.36 -15.22
CA TYR A 307 -8.61 6.63 -14.12
C TYR A 307 -7.39 5.71 -14.15
N ALA A 308 -7.35 4.75 -15.10
CA ALA A 308 -6.29 3.77 -15.18
C ALA A 308 -5.03 4.37 -15.81
N ILE A 309 -3.89 4.15 -15.15
CA ILE A 309 -2.55 4.54 -15.59
C ILE A 309 -1.57 3.38 -15.36
N SER A 310 -0.37 3.49 -15.86
CA SER A 310 0.70 2.54 -15.51
C SER A 310 1.24 2.82 -14.10
N ILE A 311 1.86 1.82 -13.47
CA ILE A 311 2.47 1.97 -12.15
C ILE A 311 3.61 2.99 -12.24
N SER A 312 4.47 2.92 -13.26
CA SER A 312 5.54 3.92 -13.46
C SER A 312 5.01 5.35 -13.66
N GLU A 313 3.80 5.53 -14.23
CA GLU A 313 3.18 6.85 -14.31
C GLU A 313 2.68 7.31 -12.93
N LEU A 314 2.12 6.39 -12.14
CA LEU A 314 1.73 6.69 -10.76
C LEU A 314 2.92 7.15 -9.93
N GLU A 315 4.06 6.47 -9.99
CA GLU A 315 5.29 6.84 -9.29
C GLU A 315 5.78 8.24 -9.67
N LYS A 316 5.79 8.55 -10.96
CA LYS A 316 6.10 9.91 -11.44
C LYS A 316 5.14 10.96 -10.89
N LYS A 317 3.84 10.69 -10.84
CA LYS A 317 2.84 11.59 -10.25
C LYS A 317 3.09 11.80 -8.75
N LEU A 318 3.57 10.79 -8.04
CA LEU A 318 3.98 10.85 -6.64
C LEU A 318 5.38 11.46 -6.45
N GLY A 319 6.04 11.91 -7.53
CA GLY A 319 7.38 12.50 -7.47
C GLY A 319 8.48 11.48 -7.18
N ASN A 320 8.26 10.22 -7.54
CA ASN A 320 9.13 9.06 -7.29
C ASN A 320 9.48 8.89 -5.79
N LYS A 321 8.52 9.22 -4.93
CA LYS A 321 8.65 9.04 -3.48
C LYS A 321 8.26 7.64 -3.01
N ILE A 322 7.46 6.95 -3.79
CA ILE A 322 7.01 5.59 -3.53
C ILE A 322 7.44 4.74 -4.73
N ASP A 323 8.15 3.66 -4.47
CA ASP A 323 8.57 2.65 -5.41
C ASP A 323 7.73 1.41 -5.12
N PHE A 324 6.76 1.14 -6.00
CA PHE A 324 5.79 0.06 -5.80
C PHE A 324 6.37 -1.28 -6.24
N PHE A 325 5.98 -2.33 -5.53
CA PHE A 325 6.34 -3.72 -5.86
C PHE A 325 7.84 -3.99 -5.96
N CYS A 326 8.66 -3.16 -5.33
CA CYS A 326 10.13 -3.24 -5.30
C CYS A 326 10.70 -4.60 -4.85
N ASN A 327 9.87 -5.45 -4.27
CA ASN A 327 10.26 -6.80 -3.87
C ASN A 327 10.11 -7.84 -5.00
N LEU A 328 9.61 -7.45 -6.19
CA LEU A 328 9.70 -8.26 -7.41
C LEU A 328 11.13 -8.23 -7.95
N PRO A 329 11.59 -9.28 -8.67
CA PRO A 329 12.81 -9.18 -9.46
C PRO A 329 12.75 -8.01 -10.45
N ASP A 330 13.81 -7.23 -10.58
CA ASP A 330 13.88 -5.96 -11.35
C ASP A 330 13.35 -6.09 -12.80
N ASN A 331 13.62 -7.21 -13.45
CA ASN A 331 13.15 -7.47 -14.82
C ASN A 331 11.63 -7.67 -14.90
N ILE A 332 11.02 -8.25 -13.87
CA ILE A 332 9.57 -8.43 -13.74
C ILE A 332 8.92 -7.10 -13.36
N GLU A 333 9.45 -6.43 -12.35
CA GLU A 333 9.00 -5.14 -11.86
C GLU A 333 8.92 -4.12 -13.02
N LYS A 334 10.02 -3.85 -13.69
CA LYS A 334 10.08 -2.93 -14.85
C LYS A 334 9.09 -3.26 -15.95
N LYS A 335 8.83 -4.54 -16.20
CA LYS A 335 7.87 -4.97 -17.21
C LYS A 335 6.43 -4.71 -16.78
N VAL A 336 6.11 -5.04 -15.52
CA VAL A 336 4.78 -4.92 -14.94
C VAL A 336 4.35 -3.46 -14.79
N GLU A 337 5.29 -2.58 -14.47
CA GLU A 337 5.04 -1.17 -14.20
C GLU A 337 4.89 -0.31 -15.44
N LYS A 338 5.46 -0.74 -16.55
CA LYS A 338 5.55 0.05 -17.77
C LYS A 338 4.22 0.35 -18.44
N THR A 339 3.23 -0.52 -18.31
CA THR A 339 1.97 -0.43 -19.06
C THR A 339 0.78 -0.81 -18.18
N ALA A 340 -0.29 -0.02 -18.26
CA ALA A 340 -1.55 -0.36 -17.61
C ALA A 340 -2.22 -1.54 -18.33
N ALA A 341 -2.34 -2.68 -17.67
CA ALA A 341 -2.88 -3.91 -18.23
C ALA A 341 -4.43 -3.95 -18.21
N THR A 342 -5.08 -2.90 -18.73
CA THR A 342 -6.54 -2.71 -18.64
C THR A 342 -7.33 -3.92 -19.20
N LEU A 343 -6.90 -4.52 -20.32
CA LEU A 343 -7.56 -5.69 -20.93
C LEU A 343 -7.49 -6.92 -20.02
N ASP A 344 -6.35 -7.14 -19.37
CA ASP A 344 -6.17 -8.26 -18.43
C ASP A 344 -7.15 -8.11 -17.26
N PHE A 345 -7.28 -6.92 -16.74
CA PHE A 345 -8.20 -6.59 -15.65
C PHE A 345 -9.66 -6.47 -16.08
N GLY A 346 -9.96 -6.46 -17.38
CA GLY A 346 -11.34 -6.40 -17.89
C GLY A 346 -11.97 -5.02 -17.88
N LEU A 347 -11.13 -3.98 -18.07
CA LEU A 347 -11.50 -2.57 -18.13
C LEU A 347 -11.51 -2.03 -19.57
#